data_2af56773375a62b24230445288e886b7
#
_entry.id   2af56773375a62b24230445288e886b7
#
_cell.length_a   1.000
_cell.length_b   1.000
_cell.length_c   1.000
_cell.angle_alpha   90.00
_cell.angle_beta   90.00
_cell.angle_gamma   90.00
#
_symmetry.space_group_name_H-M   'P 1'
#
loop_
_entity.id
_entity.type
_entity.pdbx_description
1 polymer ?
#
loop_
_entity_poly.entity_id
_entity_poly.type
_entity_poly.pdbx_seq_one_letter_code
_entity_poly.pdbx_strand_id
1 'polypeptide(L)'
;MSLIRDFLRDLDRAWTPAASPKVPLRIIGSTALMLQASYERGTKDSDVLETVDLGADIRARLEAIAGQGSKLHVRHKLYVDIVSGGLPFLAQSPRWVDVPDLNAGLTNLHVQVLHIVDVVVSKLKRFHAYDLQDIDAMVERGLVDHGVLIERFRDAVDGYLLDARAEDLPKYVANLHQVERDLFGVAETAIELPSWLD
;
A
#
# COMPACT_ATOMS: atom_id res chain seq x y z
N MET A 1 7.05 -0.14 20.83
CA MET A 1 8.00 -0.34 19.70
C MET A 1 7.23 -1.08 18.64
N SER A 2 7.15 -0.59 17.41
CA SER A 2 6.34 -1.25 16.37
C SER A 2 7.07 -2.45 15.81
N LEU A 3 6.44 -3.62 15.79
CA LEU A 3 6.98 -4.88 15.26
C LEU A 3 7.50 -4.72 13.83
N ILE A 4 6.79 -3.93 12.99
CA ILE A 4 7.17 -3.65 11.60
C ILE A 4 8.48 -2.86 11.54
N ARG A 5 8.64 -1.85 12.39
CA ARG A 5 9.87 -1.04 12.44
C ARG A 5 11.08 -1.86 12.86
N ASP A 6 10.90 -2.78 13.80
CA ASP A 6 11.98 -3.69 14.25
C ASP A 6 12.32 -4.70 13.15
N PHE A 7 11.32 -5.22 12.43
CA PHE A 7 11.53 -6.08 11.26
C PHE A 7 12.33 -5.37 10.17
N LEU A 8 11.97 -4.12 9.82
CA LEU A 8 12.68 -3.35 8.79
C LEU A 8 14.12 -2.99 9.21
N ARG A 9 14.37 -2.72 10.49
CA ARG A 9 15.72 -2.52 11.01
C ARG A 9 16.56 -3.79 10.95
N ASP A 10 15.99 -4.94 11.29
CA ASP A 10 16.68 -6.23 11.20
C ASP A 10 16.93 -6.63 9.75
N LEU A 11 16.01 -6.33 8.83
CA LEU A 11 16.22 -6.49 7.39
C LEU A 11 17.40 -5.65 6.90
N ASP A 12 17.47 -4.36 7.30
CA ASP A 12 18.57 -3.47 6.96
C ASP A 12 19.92 -3.98 7.47
N ARG A 13 19.96 -4.48 8.70
CA ARG A 13 21.18 -5.07 9.30
C ARG A 13 21.62 -6.35 8.61
N ALA A 14 20.67 -7.16 8.14
CA ALA A 14 20.95 -8.40 7.43
C ALA A 14 21.39 -8.19 5.97
N TRP A 15 21.26 -6.96 5.47
CA TRP A 15 21.61 -6.64 4.08
C TRP A 15 23.11 -6.60 3.87
N THR A 16 23.66 -7.58 3.15
CA THR A 16 25.10 -7.70 2.84
C THR A 16 25.32 -8.11 1.39
N PRO A 17 26.31 -7.54 0.68
CA PRO A 17 27.15 -6.39 1.09
C PRO A 17 26.33 -5.11 1.23
N ALA A 18 26.94 -4.09 1.86
CA ALA A 18 26.28 -2.79 2.04
C ALA A 18 25.82 -2.21 0.70
N ALA A 19 24.62 -1.63 0.71
CA ALA A 19 24.01 -1.05 -0.48
C ALA A 19 24.52 0.39 -0.70
N SER A 20 24.96 0.68 -1.92
CA SER A 20 25.30 2.03 -2.34
C SER A 20 24.92 2.20 -3.82
N PRO A 21 23.93 3.02 -4.16
CA PRO A 21 23.04 3.76 -3.25
C PRO A 21 22.13 2.85 -2.39
N LYS A 22 21.44 3.43 -1.39
CA LYS A 22 20.43 2.68 -0.59
C LYS A 22 19.36 2.11 -1.49
N VAL A 23 18.88 0.91 -1.13
CA VAL A 23 17.81 0.24 -1.85
C VAL A 23 16.48 0.90 -1.50
N PRO A 24 15.73 1.44 -2.48
CA PRO A 24 14.41 1.99 -2.23
C PRO A 24 13.40 0.86 -1.95
N LEU A 25 12.70 0.93 -0.82
CA LEU A 25 11.59 0.05 -0.49
C LEU A 25 10.28 0.85 -0.49
N ARG A 26 9.43 0.59 -1.45
CA ARG A 26 8.11 1.20 -1.57
C ARG A 26 7.04 0.28 -1.02
N ILE A 27 6.58 0.58 0.20
CA ILE A 27 5.65 -0.24 0.95
C ILE A 27 4.21 0.22 0.69
N ILE A 28 3.32 -0.73 0.40
CA ILE A 28 1.89 -0.51 0.16
C ILE A 28 1.04 -1.23 1.20
N GLY A 29 -0.27 -1.18 1.04
CA GLY A 29 -1.23 -1.94 1.85
C GLY A 29 -1.30 -1.51 3.31
N SER A 30 -1.72 -2.42 4.18
CA SER A 30 -1.94 -2.13 5.60
C SER A 30 -0.65 -1.72 6.33
N THR A 31 0.50 -2.23 5.90
CA THR A 31 1.80 -1.85 6.45
C THR A 31 2.11 -0.37 6.23
N ALA A 32 1.74 0.19 5.06
CA ALA A 32 1.89 1.62 4.81
C ALA A 32 1.03 2.46 5.77
N LEU A 33 -0.19 2.02 6.09
CA LEU A 33 -1.05 2.68 7.08
C LEU A 33 -0.42 2.64 8.48
N MET A 34 0.09 1.48 8.90
CA MET A 34 0.70 1.30 10.23
C MET A 34 1.98 2.11 10.42
N LEU A 35 2.72 2.39 9.35
CA LEU A 35 3.92 3.22 9.41
C LEU A 35 3.63 4.73 9.45
N GLN A 36 2.46 5.17 8.95
CA GLN A 36 2.04 6.58 8.90
C GLN A 36 1.13 6.99 10.05
N ALA A 37 0.28 6.07 10.52
CA ALA A 37 -0.70 6.33 11.58
C ALA A 37 -0.35 5.55 12.85
N SER A 38 -0.82 6.02 14.00
CA SER A 38 -0.80 5.23 15.26
C SER A 38 -1.88 4.14 15.17
N TYR A 39 -1.69 3.21 14.26
CA TYR A 39 -2.61 2.13 13.94
C TYR A 39 -1.88 0.80 13.98
N GLU A 40 -2.41 -0.14 14.75
CA GLU A 40 -1.85 -1.49 14.85
C GLU A 40 -2.94 -2.50 14.47
N ARG A 41 -2.62 -3.35 13.54
CA ARG A 41 -3.42 -4.50 13.13
C ARG A 41 -2.51 -5.71 12.97
N GLY A 42 -3.03 -6.90 13.27
CA GLY A 42 -2.32 -8.13 12.95
C GLY A 42 -2.16 -8.28 11.44
N THR A 43 -0.94 -8.14 10.96
CA THR A 43 -0.55 -8.51 9.59
C THR A 43 0.53 -9.57 9.64
N LYS A 44 0.55 -10.46 8.64
CA LYS A 44 1.56 -11.51 8.52
C LYS A 44 2.65 -11.15 7.52
N ASP A 45 2.40 -10.13 6.71
CA ASP A 45 3.22 -9.73 5.58
C ASP A 45 3.40 -8.22 5.53
N SER A 46 4.42 -7.79 4.83
CA SER A 46 4.69 -6.41 4.49
C SER A 46 4.79 -6.33 2.98
N ASP A 47 3.71 -5.89 2.33
CA ASP A 47 3.67 -5.77 0.89
C ASP A 47 4.68 -4.72 0.40
N VAL A 48 5.53 -5.09 -0.53
CA VAL A 48 6.45 -4.18 -1.20
C VAL A 48 6.09 -4.09 -2.67
N LEU A 49 5.70 -2.90 -3.11
CA LEU A 49 5.44 -2.68 -4.53
C LEU A 49 6.73 -2.82 -5.33
N GLU A 50 6.70 -3.69 -6.34
CA GLU A 50 7.78 -3.81 -7.30
C GLU A 50 7.90 -2.53 -8.12
N THR A 51 9.10 -1.98 -8.21
CA THR A 51 9.43 -0.83 -9.04
C THR A 51 10.60 -1.14 -9.96
N VAL A 52 10.86 -0.26 -10.93
CA VAL A 52 12.04 -0.38 -11.82
C VAL A 52 13.36 -0.37 -11.07
N ASP A 53 13.38 0.16 -9.86
CA ASP A 53 14.57 0.22 -8.99
C ASP A 53 14.87 -1.12 -8.30
N LEU A 54 13.93 -2.09 -8.36
CA LEU A 54 14.11 -3.44 -7.84
C LEU A 54 14.52 -4.40 -8.96
N GLY A 55 15.81 -4.37 -9.29
CA GLY A 55 16.38 -5.36 -10.20
C GLY A 55 16.25 -6.80 -9.65
N ALA A 56 16.40 -7.80 -10.53
CA ALA A 56 16.25 -9.21 -10.19
C ALA A 56 17.11 -9.63 -8.99
N ASP A 57 18.36 -9.12 -8.90
CA ASP A 57 19.28 -9.43 -7.81
C ASP A 57 18.82 -8.86 -6.47
N ILE A 58 18.26 -7.64 -6.46
CA ILE A 58 17.69 -7.01 -5.26
C ILE A 58 16.47 -7.80 -4.79
N ARG A 59 15.59 -8.18 -5.71
CA ARG A 59 14.42 -9.01 -5.43
C ARG A 59 14.81 -10.34 -4.82
N ALA A 60 15.69 -11.10 -5.46
CA ALA A 60 16.15 -12.39 -4.97
C ALA A 60 16.79 -12.26 -3.57
N ARG A 61 17.49 -11.17 -3.31
CA ARG A 61 18.09 -10.90 -2.00
C ARG A 61 17.02 -10.57 -0.95
N LEU A 62 16.03 -9.74 -1.27
CA LEU A 62 14.90 -9.45 -0.37
C LEU A 62 14.16 -10.72 0.02
N GLU A 63 13.84 -11.57 -0.95
CA GLU A 63 13.18 -12.86 -0.73
C GLU A 63 14.04 -13.79 0.17
N ALA A 64 15.35 -13.86 -0.08
CA ALA A 64 16.25 -14.69 0.70
C ALA A 64 16.38 -14.24 2.16
N ILE A 65 16.41 -12.92 2.42
CA ILE A 65 16.59 -12.35 3.77
C ILE A 65 15.28 -12.30 4.52
N ALA A 66 14.18 -11.88 3.88
CA ALA A 66 12.93 -11.50 4.52
C ALA A 66 11.68 -12.10 3.87
N GLY A 67 11.80 -12.97 2.88
CA GLY A 67 10.67 -13.67 2.27
C GLY A 67 10.07 -14.73 3.20
N GLN A 68 8.97 -15.32 2.77
CA GLN A 68 8.28 -16.36 3.53
C GLN A 68 9.22 -17.55 3.85
N GLY A 69 9.27 -17.97 5.10
CA GLY A 69 10.16 -19.04 5.58
C GLY A 69 11.57 -18.61 5.97
N SER A 70 11.96 -17.36 5.71
CA SER A 70 13.26 -16.81 6.12
C SER A 70 13.42 -16.76 7.64
N LYS A 71 14.67 -16.56 8.10
CA LYS A 71 14.95 -16.38 9.54
C LYS A 71 14.23 -15.17 10.13
N LEU A 72 14.11 -14.06 9.37
CA LEU A 72 13.38 -12.88 9.81
C LEU A 72 11.87 -13.14 9.91
N HIS A 73 11.29 -13.86 8.94
CA HIS A 73 9.89 -14.29 9.03
C HIS A 73 9.62 -15.14 10.28
N VAL A 74 10.47 -16.12 10.56
CA VAL A 74 10.30 -16.96 11.76
C VAL A 74 10.38 -16.16 13.05
N ARG A 75 11.29 -15.18 13.11
CA ARG A 75 11.51 -14.32 14.27
C ARG A 75 10.39 -13.31 14.51
N HIS A 76 10.00 -12.58 13.46
CA HIS A 76 9.06 -11.47 13.56
C HIS A 76 7.63 -11.84 13.22
N LYS A 77 7.40 -13.03 12.62
CA LYS A 77 6.11 -13.44 12.04
C LYS A 77 5.62 -12.48 10.94
N LEU A 78 6.56 -11.77 10.31
CA LEU A 78 6.37 -10.87 9.19
C LEU A 78 7.33 -11.28 8.06
N TYR A 79 6.92 -11.11 6.83
CA TYR A 79 7.78 -11.32 5.67
C TYR A 79 7.52 -10.25 4.61
N VAL A 80 8.48 -10.06 3.71
CA VAL A 80 8.33 -9.22 2.53
C VAL A 80 7.64 -10.05 1.46
N ASP A 81 6.54 -9.53 0.94
CA ASP A 81 5.87 -10.05 -0.25
C ASP A 81 6.07 -9.04 -1.39
N ILE A 82 6.69 -9.49 -2.48
CA ILE A 82 6.97 -8.62 -3.63
C ILE A 82 5.81 -8.75 -4.60
N VAL A 83 4.95 -7.74 -4.59
CA VAL A 83 3.80 -7.70 -5.48
C VAL A 83 4.29 -7.56 -6.93
N SER A 84 4.19 -8.65 -7.68
CA SER A 84 4.56 -8.70 -9.09
C SER A 84 3.34 -8.58 -10.01
N GLY A 85 3.49 -7.81 -11.07
CA GLY A 85 2.72 -8.01 -12.30
C GLY A 85 1.25 -7.65 -12.30
N GLY A 86 0.88 -6.60 -11.70
CA GLY A 86 -0.46 -6.05 -11.82
C GLY A 86 -0.59 -4.89 -10.87
N LEU A 87 -0.53 -3.70 -11.39
CA LEU A 87 -0.65 -2.51 -10.57
C LEU A 87 -1.89 -2.63 -9.67
N PRO A 88 -1.77 -2.37 -8.38
CA PRO A 88 -2.94 -2.14 -7.55
C PRO A 88 -3.78 -1.03 -8.20
N PHE A 89 -5.08 -1.00 -7.93
CA PHE A 89 -5.93 0.11 -8.36
C PHE A 89 -5.44 1.39 -7.67
N LEU A 90 -4.72 2.23 -8.41
CA LEU A 90 -4.05 3.42 -7.91
C LEU A 90 -4.19 4.55 -8.92
N ALA A 91 -4.18 5.76 -8.43
CA ALA A 91 -3.99 6.95 -9.25
C ALA A 91 -2.74 6.84 -10.12
N GLN A 92 -2.75 7.47 -11.30
CA GLN A 92 -1.66 7.39 -12.30
C GLN A 92 -0.30 7.82 -11.72
N SER A 93 -0.32 8.75 -10.79
CA SER A 93 0.87 9.21 -10.05
C SER A 93 0.72 8.93 -8.56
N PRO A 94 1.03 7.72 -8.08
CA PRO A 94 0.95 7.37 -6.67
C PRO A 94 1.81 8.29 -5.81
N ARG A 95 1.28 8.73 -4.66
CA ARG A 95 2.01 9.59 -3.72
C ARG A 95 2.80 8.74 -2.73
N TRP A 96 4.10 8.94 -2.70
CA TRP A 96 5.02 8.27 -1.79
C TRP A 96 5.46 9.21 -0.68
N VAL A 97 5.46 8.71 0.56
CA VAL A 97 5.83 9.46 1.76
C VAL A 97 7.03 8.79 2.41
N ASP A 98 8.04 9.57 2.71
CA ASP A 98 9.18 9.08 3.49
C ASP A 98 8.77 8.79 4.95
N VAL A 99 9.50 7.88 5.59
CA VAL A 99 9.37 7.58 7.03
C VAL A 99 10.65 8.04 7.74
N PRO A 100 10.78 9.37 8.04
CA PRO A 100 12.07 9.98 8.40
C PRO A 100 12.72 9.37 9.63
N ASP A 101 11.94 9.12 10.70
CA ASP A 101 12.40 8.55 11.96
C ASP A 101 12.85 7.08 11.84
N LEU A 102 12.33 6.34 10.85
CA LEU A 102 12.82 5.02 10.49
C LEU A 102 14.07 5.14 9.61
N ASN A 103 14.01 5.94 8.55
CA ASN A 103 15.08 6.09 7.56
C ASN A 103 16.40 6.64 8.15
N ALA A 104 16.32 7.46 9.22
CA ALA A 104 17.49 7.96 9.93
C ALA A 104 18.33 6.83 10.56
N GLY A 105 17.72 5.70 10.90
CA GLY A 105 18.41 4.55 11.49
C GLY A 105 18.78 3.43 10.50
N LEU A 106 18.44 3.59 9.21
CA LEU A 106 18.74 2.60 8.17
C LEU A 106 20.00 2.98 7.39
N THR A 107 20.83 2.00 7.09
CA THR A 107 22.10 2.17 6.35
C THR A 107 21.95 1.76 4.89
N ASN A 108 21.25 0.68 4.64
CA ASN A 108 21.15 0.01 3.33
C ASN A 108 19.84 0.27 2.60
N LEU A 109 18.78 0.58 3.35
CA LEU A 109 17.43 0.73 2.83
C LEU A 109 16.96 2.18 2.94
N HIS A 110 16.10 2.58 2.00
CA HIS A 110 15.32 3.82 2.05
C HIS A 110 13.84 3.47 1.93
N VAL A 111 13.09 3.63 3.02
CA VAL A 111 11.69 3.24 3.11
C VAL A 111 10.79 4.40 2.74
N GLN A 112 9.96 4.18 1.73
CA GLN A 112 8.83 5.03 1.36
C GLN A 112 7.54 4.23 1.50
N VAL A 113 6.47 4.89 1.88
CA VAL A 113 5.15 4.28 2.02
C VAL A 113 4.15 4.97 1.12
N LEU A 114 3.21 4.21 0.59
CA LEU A 114 2.10 4.77 -0.18
C LEU A 114 1.25 5.65 0.73
N HIS A 115 0.94 6.88 0.30
CA HIS A 115 0.12 7.83 1.07
C HIS A 115 -1.22 7.21 1.47
N ILE A 116 -1.72 7.54 2.67
CA ILE A 116 -2.92 6.93 3.27
C ILE A 116 -4.11 6.92 2.30
N VAL A 117 -4.41 8.03 1.65
CA VAL A 117 -5.55 8.11 0.72
C VAL A 117 -5.35 7.17 -0.48
N ASP A 118 -4.15 7.06 -1.02
CA ASP A 118 -3.86 6.14 -2.13
C ASP A 118 -3.95 4.66 -1.68
N VAL A 119 -3.60 4.35 -0.42
CA VAL A 119 -3.84 3.03 0.15
C VAL A 119 -5.34 2.75 0.23
N VAL A 120 -6.15 3.70 0.70
CA VAL A 120 -7.61 3.58 0.75
C VAL A 120 -8.17 3.32 -0.65
N VAL A 121 -7.77 4.10 -1.66
CA VAL A 121 -8.18 3.87 -3.06
C VAL A 121 -7.86 2.45 -3.49
N SER A 122 -6.65 1.95 -3.23
CA SER A 122 -6.24 0.59 -3.62
C SER A 122 -7.10 -0.50 -2.96
N LYS A 123 -7.60 -0.24 -1.74
CA LYS A 123 -8.43 -1.18 -0.98
C LYS A 123 -9.87 -1.26 -1.48
N LEU A 124 -10.35 -0.24 -2.18
CA LEU A 124 -11.68 -0.25 -2.81
C LEU A 124 -11.79 -1.31 -3.93
N LYS A 125 -10.68 -1.74 -4.51
CA LYS A 125 -10.67 -2.84 -5.51
C LYS A 125 -11.10 -4.17 -4.92
N ARG A 126 -10.48 -4.59 -3.82
CA ARG A 126 -10.72 -5.89 -3.19
C ARG A 126 -11.88 -5.85 -2.21
N PHE A 127 -11.90 -4.84 -1.37
CA PHE A 127 -12.93 -4.45 -0.42
C PHE A 127 -13.43 -5.60 0.50
N HIS A 128 -12.49 -6.40 1.01
CA HIS A 128 -12.81 -7.43 2.01
C HIS A 128 -12.99 -6.81 3.40
N ALA A 129 -13.49 -7.58 4.36
CA ALA A 129 -13.75 -7.11 5.72
C ALA A 129 -12.56 -6.41 6.37
N TYR A 130 -11.35 -6.90 6.14
CA TYR A 130 -10.12 -6.26 6.63
C TYR A 130 -9.78 -4.95 5.91
N ASP A 131 -10.12 -4.84 4.62
CA ASP A 131 -9.92 -3.60 3.88
C ASP A 131 -10.87 -2.52 4.39
N LEU A 132 -12.12 -2.89 4.66
CA LEU A 132 -13.12 -1.99 5.25
C LEU A 132 -12.70 -1.52 6.65
N GLN A 133 -12.17 -2.41 7.50
CA GLN A 133 -11.65 -2.04 8.82
C GLN A 133 -10.48 -1.05 8.72
N ASP A 134 -9.57 -1.24 7.78
CA ASP A 134 -8.46 -0.32 7.54
C ASP A 134 -8.95 1.05 7.08
N ILE A 135 -9.93 1.09 6.15
CA ILE A 135 -10.54 2.33 5.65
C ILE A 135 -11.24 3.07 6.78
N ASP A 136 -12.11 2.39 7.52
CA ASP A 136 -12.85 2.91 8.66
C ASP A 136 -11.91 3.55 9.69
N ALA A 137 -10.87 2.81 10.08
CA ALA A 137 -9.87 3.30 11.02
C ALA A 137 -9.13 4.57 10.54
N MET A 138 -8.94 4.76 9.24
CA MET A 138 -8.31 5.98 8.68
C MET A 138 -9.30 7.14 8.61
N VAL A 139 -10.56 6.88 8.28
CA VAL A 139 -11.63 7.88 8.26
C VAL A 139 -11.93 8.38 9.67
N GLU A 140 -12.11 7.49 10.65
CA GLU A 140 -12.35 7.86 12.06
C GLU A 140 -11.23 8.74 12.64
N ARG A 141 -9.98 8.55 12.20
CA ARG A 141 -8.84 9.37 12.61
C ARG A 141 -8.73 10.70 11.88
N GLY A 142 -9.63 10.99 10.95
CA GLY A 142 -9.58 12.19 10.12
C GLY A 142 -8.37 12.25 9.18
N LEU A 143 -7.80 11.10 8.82
CA LEU A 143 -6.63 10.98 7.93
C LEU A 143 -7.00 10.87 6.45
N VAL A 144 -8.29 10.78 6.16
CA VAL A 144 -8.83 10.70 4.79
C VAL A 144 -9.81 11.85 4.59
N ASP A 145 -9.42 12.84 3.80
CA ASP A 145 -10.33 13.87 3.32
C ASP A 145 -11.18 13.31 2.17
N HIS A 146 -12.50 13.50 2.24
CA HIS A 146 -13.43 12.98 1.25
C HIS A 146 -13.17 13.53 -0.16
N GLY A 147 -12.95 14.84 -0.28
CA GLY A 147 -12.70 15.47 -1.59
C GLY A 147 -11.42 14.92 -2.22
N VAL A 148 -10.36 14.76 -1.43
CA VAL A 148 -9.11 14.17 -1.89
C VAL A 148 -9.30 12.68 -2.26
N LEU A 149 -10.11 11.93 -1.51
CA LEU A 149 -10.43 10.54 -1.85
C LEU A 149 -11.08 10.44 -3.22
N ILE A 150 -12.08 11.28 -3.50
CA ILE A 150 -12.79 11.31 -4.78
C ILE A 150 -11.85 11.68 -5.94
N GLU A 151 -11.01 12.71 -5.75
CA GLU A 151 -10.02 13.12 -6.76
C GLU A 151 -9.08 11.96 -7.10
N ARG A 152 -8.52 11.31 -6.08
CA ARG A 152 -7.59 10.19 -6.26
C ARG A 152 -8.24 8.96 -6.85
N PHE A 153 -9.51 8.70 -6.50
CA PHE A 153 -10.28 7.60 -7.07
C PHE A 153 -10.54 7.82 -8.57
N ARG A 154 -10.95 9.04 -8.97
CA ARG A 154 -11.14 9.39 -10.39
C ARG A 154 -9.86 9.23 -11.20
N ASP A 155 -8.73 9.73 -10.70
CA ASP A 155 -7.43 9.55 -11.35
C ASP A 155 -7.05 8.05 -11.49
N ALA A 156 -7.43 7.22 -10.50
CA ALA A 156 -7.25 5.78 -10.59
C ALA A 156 -8.16 5.13 -11.65
N VAL A 157 -9.43 5.56 -11.75
CA VAL A 157 -10.36 5.12 -12.80
C VAL A 157 -9.79 5.44 -14.18
N ASP A 158 -9.38 6.69 -14.41
CA ASP A 158 -8.81 7.14 -15.69
C ASP A 158 -7.59 6.31 -16.10
N GLY A 159 -6.72 6.01 -15.16
CA GLY A 159 -5.54 5.14 -15.40
C GLY A 159 -5.90 3.67 -15.69
N TYR A 160 -7.08 3.23 -15.27
CA TYR A 160 -7.51 1.83 -15.38
C TYR A 160 -8.36 1.53 -16.61
N LEU A 161 -8.88 2.57 -17.29
CA LEU A 161 -9.76 2.42 -18.48
C LEU A 161 -9.13 1.64 -19.62
N LEU A 162 -7.81 1.65 -19.75
CA LEU A 162 -7.07 0.91 -20.77
C LEU A 162 -6.62 -0.49 -20.32
N ASP A 163 -6.94 -0.88 -19.09
CA ASP A 163 -6.58 -2.18 -18.53
C ASP A 163 -7.68 -3.21 -18.84
N ALA A 164 -7.29 -4.47 -19.08
CA ALA A 164 -8.24 -5.57 -19.32
C ALA A 164 -9.22 -5.80 -18.14
N ARG A 165 -8.89 -5.28 -16.94
CA ARG A 165 -9.71 -5.36 -15.72
C ARG A 165 -10.65 -4.16 -15.54
N ALA A 166 -10.78 -3.28 -16.54
CA ALA A 166 -11.67 -2.11 -16.46
C ALA A 166 -13.14 -2.54 -16.28
N GLU A 167 -13.52 -3.74 -16.71
CA GLU A 167 -14.86 -4.33 -16.48
C GLU A 167 -15.25 -4.43 -14.99
N ASP A 168 -14.28 -4.43 -14.09
CA ASP A 168 -14.51 -4.43 -12.64
C ASP A 168 -14.80 -3.03 -12.06
N LEU A 169 -14.60 -1.94 -12.81
CA LEU A 169 -14.75 -0.56 -12.30
C LEU A 169 -16.14 -0.26 -11.70
N PRO A 170 -17.27 -0.72 -12.25
CA PRO A 170 -18.57 -0.52 -11.61
C PRO A 170 -18.62 -1.06 -10.17
N LYS A 171 -17.98 -2.19 -9.90
CA LYS A 171 -17.84 -2.74 -8.55
C LYS A 171 -17.01 -1.83 -7.64
N TYR A 172 -15.91 -1.25 -8.15
CA TYR A 172 -15.08 -0.36 -7.32
C TYR A 172 -15.80 0.93 -6.99
N VAL A 173 -16.61 1.45 -7.92
CA VAL A 173 -17.52 2.59 -7.68
C VAL A 173 -18.56 2.25 -6.61
N ALA A 174 -19.20 1.08 -6.68
CA ALA A 174 -20.15 0.65 -5.66
C ALA A 174 -19.49 0.56 -4.25
N ASN A 175 -18.23 0.09 -4.18
CA ASN A 175 -17.47 0.06 -2.93
C ASN A 175 -17.17 1.47 -2.40
N LEU A 176 -16.83 2.43 -3.29
CA LEU A 176 -16.68 3.84 -2.92
C LEU A 176 -17.98 4.41 -2.35
N HIS A 177 -19.10 4.21 -3.04
CA HIS A 177 -20.42 4.67 -2.59
C HIS A 177 -20.79 4.09 -1.22
N GLN A 178 -20.44 2.83 -0.94
CA GLN A 178 -20.62 2.27 0.39
C GLN A 178 -19.80 3.03 1.44
N VAL A 179 -18.52 3.32 1.16
CA VAL A 179 -17.66 4.11 2.07
C VAL A 179 -18.22 5.52 2.28
N GLU A 180 -18.73 6.18 1.23
CA GLU A 180 -19.35 7.49 1.33
C GLU A 180 -20.56 7.48 2.26
N ARG A 181 -21.47 6.51 2.09
CA ARG A 181 -22.66 6.40 2.94
C ARG A 181 -22.34 6.01 4.37
N ASP A 182 -21.56 4.94 4.53
CA ASP A 182 -21.40 4.27 5.82
C ASP A 182 -20.36 4.94 6.72
N LEU A 183 -19.31 5.53 6.14
CA LEU A 183 -18.19 6.08 6.90
C LEU A 183 -18.12 7.62 6.86
N PHE A 184 -18.48 8.24 5.75
CA PHE A 184 -18.51 9.71 5.65
C PHE A 184 -19.89 10.30 5.93
N GLY A 185 -20.98 9.52 5.81
CA GLY A 185 -22.34 10.01 5.98
C GLY A 185 -22.75 11.04 4.92
N VAL A 186 -22.20 10.93 3.71
CA VAL A 186 -22.47 11.84 2.58
C VAL A 186 -23.20 11.13 1.45
N ALA A 187 -23.77 11.92 0.53
CA ALA A 187 -24.37 11.39 -0.68
C ALA A 187 -23.29 10.80 -1.62
N GLU A 188 -23.71 9.82 -2.41
CA GLU A 188 -22.86 9.17 -3.41
C GLU A 188 -22.39 10.16 -4.47
N THR A 189 -21.08 10.18 -4.71
CA THR A 189 -20.47 11.03 -5.74
C THR A 189 -20.57 10.35 -7.11
N ALA A 190 -21.12 11.05 -8.10
CA ALA A 190 -21.14 10.57 -9.47
C ALA A 190 -19.72 10.34 -9.99
N ILE A 191 -19.43 9.12 -10.42
CA ILE A 191 -18.20 8.73 -11.11
C ILE A 191 -18.55 8.38 -12.56
N GLU A 192 -18.03 9.13 -13.49
CA GLU A 192 -18.27 8.89 -14.91
C GLU A 192 -17.48 7.64 -15.36
N LEU A 193 -18.18 6.65 -15.84
CA LEU A 193 -17.61 5.48 -16.50
C LEU A 193 -18.01 5.48 -17.97
N PRO A 194 -17.19 4.91 -18.87
CA PRO A 194 -17.57 4.73 -20.27
C PRO A 194 -18.83 3.90 -20.43
N SER A 195 -19.69 4.25 -21.39
CA SER A 195 -20.97 3.56 -21.65
C SER A 195 -20.86 2.07 -22.00
N TRP A 196 -19.68 1.61 -22.37
CA TRP A 196 -19.44 0.18 -22.61
C TRP A 196 -19.21 -0.63 -21.31
N LEU A 197 -19.18 0.04 -20.15
CA LEU A 197 -19.13 -0.58 -18.83
C LEU A 197 -20.49 -0.65 -18.11
N ASP A 198 -21.55 -0.16 -18.75
CA ASP A 198 -22.93 -0.18 -18.26
C ASP A 198 -23.60 -1.56 -18.43
#